data_530c9a8d3a3d0162bf8ba5e44a9be31b
#
_entry.id   530c9a8d3a3d0162bf8ba5e44a9be31b
#
_cell.length_a   1.000
_cell.length_b   1.000
_cell.length_c   1.000
_cell.angle_alpha   90.00
_cell.angle_beta   90.00
_cell.angle_gamma   90.00
#
_symmetry.space_group_name_H-M   'P 1'
#
loop_
_entity.id
_entity.type
_entity.pdbx_description
1 polymer ?
#
loop_
_entity_poly.entity_id
_entity_poly.type
_entity_poly.pdbx_seq_one_letter_code
_entity_poly.pdbx_strand_id
1 'polypeptide(L)'
;MENKVVCCVTDNAANITKAIQLLKWTHHPCLAHTINLFVRNALRAIKPTVDKVKAIVEFFQRSTAATQKLKSTQRQMSMAELKLKQECVTRWNSAFHMIQRILESKDAVIATLAVINAPVAPLSQEEWEALQEACSVLEPFDQVTVEISAERYSVQTSSH
;
A
#
# COMPACT_ATOMS: atom_id res chain seq x y z
N MET A 1 30.43 -25.41 -21.26
CA MET A 1 29.04 -25.06 -20.78
C MET A 1 28.84 -23.59 -21.05
N GLU A 2 28.07 -23.23 -22.06
CA GLU A 2 27.76 -21.83 -22.37
C GLU A 2 26.93 -21.22 -21.26
N ASN A 3 27.30 -20.01 -20.88
CA ASN A 3 26.61 -19.23 -19.85
C ASN A 3 25.13 -19.01 -20.25
N LYS A 4 24.22 -19.74 -19.63
CA LYS A 4 22.76 -19.58 -19.82
C LYS A 4 22.14 -18.36 -19.10
N VAL A 5 22.96 -17.56 -18.40
CA VAL A 5 22.50 -16.36 -17.71
C VAL A 5 22.49 -15.19 -18.70
N VAL A 6 21.32 -14.69 -19.03
CA VAL A 6 21.12 -13.57 -19.97
C VAL A 6 21.22 -12.23 -19.22
N CYS A 7 20.61 -12.14 -18.04
CA CYS A 7 20.66 -10.95 -17.18
C CYS A 7 20.38 -11.29 -15.72
N CYS A 8 20.78 -10.38 -14.81
CA CYS A 8 20.45 -10.41 -13.40
C CYS A 8 19.54 -9.22 -13.04
N VAL A 9 18.44 -9.49 -12.36
CA VAL A 9 17.54 -8.48 -11.82
C VAL A 9 17.71 -8.42 -10.31
N THR A 10 18.05 -7.25 -9.74
CA THR A 10 18.26 -7.09 -8.30
C THR A 10 17.66 -5.80 -7.78
N ASP A 11 17.58 -5.67 -6.46
CA ASP A 11 17.12 -4.47 -5.72
C ASP A 11 18.12 -3.32 -5.69
N ASN A 12 19.20 -3.39 -6.47
CA ASN A 12 20.30 -2.42 -6.52
C ASN A 12 21.13 -2.29 -5.23
N ALA A 13 21.11 -3.27 -4.34
CA ALA A 13 22.03 -3.28 -3.21
C ALA A 13 23.49 -3.22 -3.70
N ALA A 14 24.29 -2.30 -3.14
CA ALA A 14 25.61 -1.96 -3.65
C ALA A 14 26.56 -3.18 -3.74
N ASN A 15 26.49 -4.10 -2.78
CA ASN A 15 27.27 -5.34 -2.77
C ASN A 15 26.89 -6.27 -3.92
N ILE A 16 25.60 -6.43 -4.23
CA ILE A 16 25.11 -7.28 -5.31
C ILE A 16 25.45 -6.67 -6.67
N THR A 17 25.22 -5.37 -6.83
CA THR A 17 25.56 -4.64 -8.07
C THR A 17 27.06 -4.77 -8.38
N LYS A 18 27.94 -4.64 -7.37
CA LYS A 18 29.36 -4.81 -7.54
C LYS A 18 29.75 -6.25 -7.92
N ALA A 19 29.11 -7.25 -7.33
CA ALA A 19 29.33 -8.65 -7.68
C ALA A 19 28.96 -8.95 -9.13
N ILE A 20 27.81 -8.44 -9.60
CA ILE A 20 27.35 -8.61 -10.99
C ILE A 20 28.30 -7.94 -11.98
N GLN A 21 28.82 -6.73 -11.64
CA GLN A 21 29.81 -6.02 -12.45
C GLN A 21 31.12 -6.84 -12.57
N LEU A 22 31.59 -7.45 -11.48
CA LEU A 22 32.78 -8.31 -11.50
C LEU A 22 32.59 -9.56 -12.36
N LEU A 23 31.36 -10.10 -12.37
CA LEU A 23 31.00 -11.25 -13.21
C LEU A 23 30.74 -10.87 -14.69
N LYS A 24 30.76 -9.56 -15.00
CA LYS A 24 30.44 -9.02 -16.34
C LYS A 24 29.06 -9.44 -16.86
N TRP A 25 28.11 -9.67 -15.96
CA TRP A 25 26.74 -9.98 -16.34
C TRP A 25 25.94 -8.70 -16.59
N THR A 26 24.91 -8.80 -17.45
CA THR A 26 23.98 -7.69 -17.65
C THR A 26 23.12 -7.52 -16.41
N HIS A 27 23.09 -6.31 -15.85
CA HIS A 27 22.29 -5.97 -14.68
C HIS A 27 21.08 -5.13 -15.07
N HIS A 28 19.93 -5.51 -14.56
CA HIS A 28 18.71 -4.69 -14.63
C HIS A 28 18.20 -4.42 -13.21
N PRO A 29 17.87 -3.15 -12.89
CA PRO A 29 17.24 -2.81 -11.62
C PRO A 29 15.86 -3.45 -11.51
N CYS A 30 15.50 -3.94 -10.33
CA CYS A 30 14.18 -4.47 -10.06
C CYS A 30 13.14 -3.34 -10.13
N LEU A 31 12.23 -3.42 -11.10
CA LEU A 31 11.20 -2.39 -11.30
C LEU A 31 10.28 -2.27 -10.08
N ALA A 32 9.87 -3.38 -9.48
CA ALA A 32 9.05 -3.37 -8.27
C ALA A 32 9.74 -2.65 -7.09
N HIS A 33 11.07 -2.83 -6.93
CA HIS A 33 11.83 -2.11 -5.92
C HIS A 33 11.91 -0.62 -6.24
N THR A 34 12.13 -0.25 -7.49
CA THR A 34 12.17 1.16 -7.93
C THR A 34 10.83 1.86 -7.69
N ILE A 35 9.72 1.22 -8.04
CA ILE A 35 8.36 1.71 -7.73
C ILE A 35 8.18 1.89 -6.22
N ASN A 36 8.59 0.90 -5.41
CA ASN A 36 8.49 0.99 -3.95
C ASN A 36 9.22 2.21 -3.39
N LEU A 37 10.43 2.51 -3.87
CA LEU A 37 11.19 3.68 -3.44
C LEU A 37 10.51 4.99 -3.86
N PHE A 38 10.03 5.06 -5.10
CA PHE A 38 9.34 6.24 -5.64
C PHE A 38 8.08 6.55 -4.85
N VAL A 39 7.20 5.56 -4.66
CA VAL A 39 5.93 5.74 -3.95
C VAL A 39 6.15 6.08 -2.48
N ARG A 40 7.11 5.44 -1.82
CA ARG A 40 7.45 5.79 -0.42
C ARG A 40 7.92 7.24 -0.29
N ASN A 41 8.66 7.76 -1.26
CA ASN A 41 9.05 9.16 -1.26
C ASN A 41 7.86 10.10 -1.49
N ALA A 42 6.95 9.75 -2.41
CA ALA A 42 5.72 10.52 -2.64
C ALA A 42 4.83 10.56 -1.37
N LEU A 43 4.63 9.42 -0.71
CA LEU A 43 3.85 9.35 0.53
C LEU A 43 4.47 10.14 1.71
N ARG A 44 5.77 10.47 1.66
CA ARG A 44 6.39 11.35 2.66
C ARG A 44 5.82 12.76 2.65
N ALA A 45 5.36 13.25 1.50
CA ALA A 45 4.77 14.59 1.38
C ALA A 45 3.49 14.73 2.22
N ILE A 46 2.72 13.64 2.35
CA ILE A 46 1.47 13.58 3.12
C ILE A 46 1.60 12.73 4.40
N LYS A 47 2.84 12.52 4.86
CA LYS A 47 3.11 11.65 6.02
C LYS A 47 2.27 11.98 7.26
N PRO A 48 2.10 13.25 7.67
CA PRO A 48 1.27 13.56 8.84
C PRO A 48 -0.17 13.06 8.70
N THR A 49 -0.75 13.19 7.50
CA THR A 49 -2.11 12.70 7.20
C THR A 49 -2.17 11.17 7.21
N VAL A 50 -1.18 10.50 6.61
CA VAL A 50 -1.07 9.03 6.64
C VAL A 50 -0.92 8.51 8.07
N ASP A 51 -0.16 9.18 8.93
CA ASP A 51 0.01 8.80 10.34
C ASP A 51 -1.32 8.94 11.12
N LYS A 52 -2.14 9.96 10.83
CA LYS A 52 -3.52 10.05 11.38
C LYS A 52 -4.40 8.89 10.91
N VAL A 53 -4.34 8.53 9.62
CA VAL A 53 -5.07 7.37 9.09
C VAL A 53 -4.68 6.10 9.84
N LYS A 54 -3.38 5.87 10.05
CA LYS A 54 -2.88 4.73 10.84
C LYS A 54 -3.46 4.71 12.24
N ALA A 55 -3.45 5.85 12.94
CA ALA A 55 -4.01 5.96 14.29
C ALA A 55 -5.51 5.62 14.33
N ILE A 56 -6.27 6.10 13.34
CA ILE A 56 -7.70 5.78 13.21
C ILE A 56 -7.89 4.28 12.97
N VAL A 57 -7.16 3.69 12.04
CA VAL A 57 -7.24 2.26 11.72
C VAL A 57 -6.87 1.40 12.94
N GLU A 58 -5.78 1.72 13.63
CA GLU A 58 -5.37 1.03 14.86
C GLU A 58 -6.43 1.11 15.96
N PHE A 59 -7.03 2.30 16.15
CA PHE A 59 -8.10 2.48 17.13
C PHE A 59 -9.26 1.52 16.86
N PHE A 60 -9.75 1.44 15.62
CA PHE A 60 -10.82 0.51 15.25
C PHE A 60 -10.39 -0.94 15.42
N GLN A 61 -9.17 -1.30 15.08
CA GLN A 61 -8.70 -2.69 15.20
C GLN A 61 -8.53 -3.15 16.65
N ARG A 62 -8.13 -2.25 17.56
CA ARG A 62 -7.95 -2.55 18.98
C ARG A 62 -9.27 -2.59 19.75
N SER A 63 -10.32 -1.95 19.22
CA SER A 63 -11.62 -1.86 19.90
C SER A 63 -12.69 -2.64 19.15
N THR A 64 -13.08 -3.79 19.70
CA THR A 64 -14.21 -4.59 19.17
C THR A 64 -15.51 -3.78 19.15
N ALA A 65 -15.76 -2.96 20.17
CA ALA A 65 -16.94 -2.10 20.26
C ALA A 65 -16.94 -1.05 19.15
N ALA A 66 -15.79 -0.38 18.89
CA ALA A 66 -15.66 0.59 17.81
C ALA A 66 -15.86 -0.09 16.44
N THR A 67 -15.27 -1.26 16.21
CA THR A 67 -15.45 -2.03 14.97
C THR A 67 -16.91 -2.43 14.75
N GLN A 68 -17.61 -2.89 15.79
CA GLN A 68 -19.04 -3.22 15.68
C GLN A 68 -19.89 -1.99 15.41
N LYS A 69 -19.55 -0.85 16.04
CA LYS A 69 -20.23 0.41 15.79
C LYS A 69 -20.03 0.88 14.35
N LEU A 70 -18.81 0.79 13.81
CA LEU A 70 -18.52 1.12 12.40
C LEU A 70 -19.37 0.27 11.45
N LYS A 71 -19.43 -1.05 11.65
CA LYS A 71 -20.27 -1.93 10.83
C LYS A 71 -21.76 -1.57 10.91
N SER A 72 -22.24 -1.27 12.12
CA SER A 72 -23.63 -0.84 12.30
C SER A 72 -23.91 0.48 11.57
N THR A 73 -22.97 1.43 11.61
CA THR A 73 -23.06 2.71 10.89
C THR A 73 -23.04 2.49 9.37
N GLN A 74 -22.16 1.63 8.86
CA GLN A 74 -22.12 1.27 7.44
C GLN A 74 -23.48 0.70 6.96
N ARG A 75 -24.08 -0.23 7.74
CA ARG A 75 -25.42 -0.75 7.44
C ARG A 75 -26.49 0.33 7.41
N GLN A 76 -26.50 1.22 8.41
CA GLN A 76 -27.47 2.32 8.48
C GLN A 76 -27.35 3.29 7.30
N MET A 77 -26.13 3.45 6.75
CA MET A 77 -25.87 4.26 5.56
C MET A 77 -26.02 3.48 4.25
N SER A 78 -26.50 2.24 4.27
CA SER A 78 -26.60 1.37 3.10
C SER A 78 -25.28 1.15 2.37
N MET A 79 -24.17 1.18 3.13
CA MET A 79 -22.82 0.90 2.63
C MET A 79 -22.43 -0.56 2.86
N ALA A 80 -21.45 -1.04 2.09
CA ALA A 80 -20.89 -2.36 2.33
C ALA A 80 -20.15 -2.40 3.70
N GLU A 81 -20.29 -3.50 4.43
CA GLU A 81 -19.58 -3.72 5.70
C GLU A 81 -18.12 -4.06 5.48
N LEU A 82 -17.31 -3.05 5.32
CA LEU A 82 -15.88 -3.18 5.05
C LEU A 82 -15.05 -3.01 6.34
N LYS A 83 -14.16 -3.96 6.61
CA LYS A 83 -13.14 -3.78 7.64
C LYS A 83 -12.05 -2.85 7.15
N LEU A 84 -11.58 -1.95 8.02
CA LEU A 84 -10.41 -1.13 7.73
C LEU A 84 -9.16 -2.03 7.60
N LYS A 85 -8.30 -1.71 6.65
CA LYS A 85 -7.05 -2.43 6.40
C LYS A 85 -5.91 -1.72 7.12
N GLN A 86 -5.02 -2.49 7.73
CA GLN A 86 -3.80 -1.98 8.35
C GLN A 86 -2.65 -2.00 7.35
N GLU A 87 -1.77 -1.02 7.45
CA GLU A 87 -0.52 -1.01 6.68
C GLU A 87 0.45 -2.07 7.19
N CYS A 88 1.16 -2.70 6.23
CA CYS A 88 2.36 -3.48 6.50
C CYS A 88 3.59 -2.67 6.04
N VAL A 89 4.46 -2.30 6.95
CA VAL A 89 5.55 -1.31 6.73
C VAL A 89 6.50 -1.69 5.58
N THR A 90 6.58 -2.96 5.22
CA THR A 90 7.52 -3.46 4.21
C THR A 90 7.07 -3.25 2.76
N ARG A 91 5.77 -2.99 2.53
CA ARG A 91 5.20 -2.90 1.17
C ARG A 91 4.34 -1.66 1.02
N TRP A 92 4.67 -0.80 0.07
CA TRP A 92 3.92 0.42 -0.23
C TRP A 92 2.45 0.17 -0.60
N ASN A 93 2.16 -0.96 -1.28
CA ASN A 93 0.79 -1.35 -1.64
C ASN A 93 -0.13 -1.44 -0.42
N SER A 94 0.40 -1.84 0.74
CA SER A 94 -0.40 -1.91 1.96
C SER A 94 -0.82 -0.54 2.47
N ALA A 95 0.03 0.49 2.31
CA ALA A 95 -0.31 1.88 2.61
C ALA A 95 -1.39 2.39 1.65
N PHE A 96 -1.23 2.11 0.35
CA PHE A 96 -2.24 2.43 -0.66
C PHE A 96 -3.59 1.79 -0.35
N HIS A 97 -3.63 0.48 -0.09
CA HIS A 97 -4.87 -0.22 0.23
C HIS A 97 -5.49 0.22 1.56
N MET A 98 -4.70 0.66 2.53
CA MET A 98 -5.19 1.28 3.76
C MET A 98 -5.89 2.60 3.45
N ILE A 99 -5.27 3.48 2.66
CA ILE A 99 -5.82 4.77 2.24
C ILE A 99 -7.09 4.56 1.41
N GLN A 100 -7.06 3.70 0.42
CA GLN A 100 -8.22 3.35 -0.40
C GLN A 100 -9.40 2.90 0.48
N ARG A 101 -9.15 1.96 1.41
CA ARG A 101 -10.19 1.41 2.28
C ARG A 101 -10.80 2.45 3.24
N ILE A 102 -10.01 3.38 3.75
CA ILE A 102 -10.56 4.44 4.62
C ILE A 102 -11.37 5.46 3.81
N LEU A 103 -10.98 5.75 2.56
CA LEU A 103 -11.75 6.57 1.63
C LEU A 103 -13.10 5.94 1.27
N GLU A 104 -13.13 4.65 0.96
CA GLU A 104 -14.36 3.87 0.71
C GLU A 104 -15.33 3.90 1.91
N SER A 105 -14.79 4.06 3.11
CA SER A 105 -15.55 4.07 4.37
C SER A 105 -15.68 5.46 4.99
N LYS A 106 -15.31 6.53 4.29
CA LYS A 106 -15.15 7.90 4.80
C LYS A 106 -16.32 8.33 5.69
N ASP A 107 -17.53 8.33 5.14
CA ASP A 107 -18.70 8.87 5.83
C ASP A 107 -19.06 8.07 7.09
N ALA A 108 -18.96 6.73 6.99
CA ALA A 108 -19.19 5.86 8.13
C ALA A 108 -18.11 6.03 9.23
N VAL A 109 -16.84 6.24 8.84
CA VAL A 109 -15.74 6.50 9.77
C VAL A 109 -15.97 7.82 10.50
N ILE A 110 -16.27 8.91 9.78
CA ILE A 110 -16.54 10.24 10.35
C ILE A 110 -17.70 10.15 11.36
N ALA A 111 -18.83 9.59 10.93
CA ALA A 111 -20.02 9.46 11.78
C ALA A 111 -19.73 8.58 13.01
N THR A 112 -19.01 7.49 12.86
CA THR A 112 -18.68 6.59 13.96
C THR A 112 -17.77 7.27 14.97
N LEU A 113 -16.68 7.92 14.53
CA LEU A 113 -15.73 8.63 15.41
C LEU A 113 -16.42 9.73 16.24
N ALA A 114 -17.34 10.47 15.62
CA ALA A 114 -18.12 11.50 16.29
C ALA A 114 -19.03 10.92 17.39
N VAL A 115 -19.70 9.80 17.11
CA VAL A 115 -20.65 9.17 18.06
C VAL A 115 -19.95 8.56 19.26
N ILE A 116 -18.80 7.91 19.05
CA ILE A 116 -18.07 7.21 20.13
C ILE A 116 -17.09 8.10 20.86
N ASN A 117 -17.00 9.39 20.50
CA ASN A 117 -16.02 10.32 21.05
C ASN A 117 -14.61 9.72 21.09
N ALA A 118 -14.13 9.24 19.94
CA ALA A 118 -12.88 8.49 19.83
C ALA A 118 -11.66 9.34 20.23
N PRO A 119 -10.69 8.78 20.95
CA PRO A 119 -9.47 9.48 21.37
C PRO A 119 -8.43 9.57 20.25
N VAL A 120 -8.86 9.81 19.01
CA VAL A 120 -8.01 9.96 17.83
C VAL A 120 -8.37 11.25 17.10
N ALA A 121 -7.37 11.92 16.54
CA ALA A 121 -7.59 13.15 15.79
C ALA A 121 -8.37 12.85 14.49
N PRO A 122 -9.51 13.51 14.23
CA PRO A 122 -10.21 13.37 12.96
C PRO A 122 -9.39 13.97 11.83
N LEU A 123 -9.65 13.51 10.60
CA LEU A 123 -9.09 14.10 9.39
C LEU A 123 -9.88 15.36 9.00
N SER A 124 -9.17 16.42 8.59
CA SER A 124 -9.78 17.62 8.01
C SER A 124 -10.27 17.37 6.59
N GLN A 125 -11.02 18.30 6.01
CA GLN A 125 -11.48 18.20 4.63
C GLN A 125 -10.29 18.19 3.66
N GLU A 126 -9.29 19.05 3.88
CA GLU A 126 -8.08 19.10 3.06
C GLU A 126 -7.27 17.79 3.15
N GLU A 127 -7.24 17.16 4.32
CA GLU A 127 -6.58 15.87 4.51
C GLU A 127 -7.31 14.75 3.76
N TRP A 128 -8.64 14.74 3.72
CA TRP A 128 -9.41 13.80 2.90
C TRP A 128 -9.16 14.00 1.40
N GLU A 129 -9.10 15.25 0.94
CA GLU A 129 -8.80 15.59 -0.45
C GLU A 129 -7.39 15.15 -0.84
N ALA A 130 -6.40 15.42 0.01
CA ALA A 130 -5.01 14.97 -0.21
C ALA A 130 -4.89 13.44 -0.29
N LEU A 131 -5.65 12.70 0.54
CA LEU A 131 -5.69 11.23 0.46
C LEU A 131 -6.33 10.75 -0.85
N GLN A 132 -7.38 11.42 -1.31
CA GLN A 132 -8.05 11.08 -2.56
C GLN A 132 -7.16 11.31 -3.77
N GLU A 133 -6.46 12.45 -3.80
CA GLU A 133 -5.47 12.76 -4.83
C GLU A 133 -4.32 11.74 -4.83
N ALA A 134 -3.75 11.45 -3.65
CA ALA A 134 -2.71 10.44 -3.52
C ALA A 134 -3.18 9.06 -4.02
N CYS A 135 -4.42 8.67 -3.72
CA CYS A 135 -4.97 7.39 -4.17
C CYS A 135 -5.05 7.33 -5.71
N SER A 136 -5.53 8.40 -6.34
CA SER A 136 -5.63 8.51 -7.81
C SER A 136 -4.25 8.42 -8.49
N VAL A 137 -3.22 9.04 -7.90
CA VAL A 137 -1.84 8.99 -8.41
C VAL A 137 -1.22 7.61 -8.22
N LEU A 138 -1.53 6.91 -7.12
CA LEU A 138 -0.90 5.63 -6.77
C LEU A 138 -1.55 4.42 -7.45
N GLU A 139 -2.81 4.51 -7.86
CA GLU A 139 -3.57 3.40 -8.45
C GLU A 139 -2.88 2.77 -9.68
N PRO A 140 -2.35 3.53 -10.68
CA PRO A 140 -1.62 2.94 -11.81
C PRO A 140 -0.38 2.15 -11.38
N PHE A 141 0.33 2.60 -10.34
CA PHE A 141 1.51 1.89 -9.82
C PHE A 141 1.12 0.57 -9.13
N ASP A 142 -0.04 0.52 -8.46
CA ASP A 142 -0.56 -0.72 -7.87
C ASP A 142 -0.89 -1.73 -8.95
N GLN A 143 -1.58 -1.33 -10.01
CA GLN A 143 -1.89 -2.18 -11.17
C GLN A 143 -0.63 -2.77 -11.78
N VAL A 144 0.37 -1.93 -12.11
CA VAL A 144 1.65 -2.38 -12.66
C VAL A 144 2.38 -3.34 -11.71
N THR A 145 2.34 -3.07 -10.40
CA THR A 145 2.99 -3.94 -9.42
C THR A 145 2.32 -5.32 -9.35
N VAL A 146 1.00 -5.37 -9.44
CA VAL A 146 0.25 -6.65 -9.48
C VAL A 146 0.59 -7.43 -10.74
N GLU A 147 0.60 -6.79 -11.92
CA GLU A 147 0.95 -7.43 -13.20
C GLU A 147 2.36 -8.03 -13.18
N ILE A 148 3.37 -7.24 -12.78
CA ILE A 148 4.76 -7.71 -12.69
C ILE A 148 4.90 -8.87 -11.69
N SER A 149 4.12 -8.86 -10.61
CA SER A 149 4.15 -9.92 -9.62
C SER A 149 3.48 -11.21 -10.13
N ALA A 150 2.45 -11.09 -10.97
CA ALA A 150 1.76 -12.22 -11.59
C ALA A 150 2.63 -12.93 -12.64
N GLU A 151 3.37 -12.19 -13.46
CA GLU A 151 4.26 -12.76 -14.51
C GLU A 151 5.41 -13.61 -13.93
N ARG A 152 5.82 -13.40 -12.67
CA ARG A 152 6.84 -14.22 -12.00
C ARG A 152 6.45 -15.70 -11.82
N TYR A 153 5.18 -16.05 -11.96
CA TYR A 153 4.69 -17.43 -11.85
C TYR A 153 4.54 -18.16 -13.19
N SER A 154 4.80 -17.48 -14.31
CA SER A 154 4.67 -18.05 -15.65
C SER A 154 6.01 -18.46 -16.29
N VAL A 155 7.07 -18.74 -15.52
CA VAL A 155 8.24 -19.45 -16.02
C VAL A 155 7.84 -20.91 -16.21
N GLN A 156 7.26 -21.23 -17.36
CA GLN A 156 7.09 -22.60 -17.80
C GLN A 156 8.49 -23.21 -17.98
N THR A 157 8.86 -24.13 -17.11
CA THR A 157 9.93 -25.06 -17.37
C THR A 157 9.49 -25.96 -18.52
N SER A 158 9.79 -25.57 -19.76
CA SER A 158 9.70 -26.48 -20.91
C SER A 158 10.77 -27.53 -20.72
N SER A 159 10.39 -28.66 -20.13
CA SER A 159 11.20 -29.88 -20.13
C SER A 159 11.17 -30.46 -21.56
N HIS A 160 12.29 -30.46 -22.23
CA HIS A 160 12.62 -31.38 -23.34
C HIS A 160 13.79 -32.23 -22.97
#